data_ef77170ec8864a0dfdf87820b93804f4
#
_entry.id   ef77170ec8864a0dfdf87820b93804f4
#
_cell.length_a   1.000
_cell.length_b   1.000
_cell.length_c   1.000
_cell.angle_alpha   90.00
_cell.angle_beta   90.00
_cell.angle_gamma   90.00
#
_symmetry.space_group_name_H-M   'P 1'
#
loop_
_entity.id
_entity.type
_entity.pdbx_description
1 polymer ?
#
loop_
_entity_poly.entity_id
_entity_poly.type
_entity_poly.pdbx_seq_one_letter_code
_entity_poly.pdbx_strand_id
1 'polypeptide(L)'
;MKVKTKISGLTSAKGFLNSEGKKYGNQFQDELISRSRTLSRQIQADMSAAIDKGPVPFTNSAVLFFYGKSGTSVTCTIMIKDIQAKYLYDVIVKPSHINKFVPTSAAKMTKQGNISQLKSGLAKGKYKTVVQNGKKNLIDTTKKDTKDKTKRIIGVRESKKRKLVYDFYNEAEQGAIAIISGIQGHFKLKRG
;
A
#
# COMPACT_ATOMS: atom_id res chain seq x y z
N MET A 1 55.73 -49.34 -14.51
CA MET A 1 55.57 -48.47 -13.33
C MET A 1 54.11 -48.12 -13.21
N LYS A 2 53.39 -48.54 -12.18
CA LYS A 2 51.96 -48.17 -11.98
C LYS A 2 51.89 -47.13 -10.86
N VAL A 3 51.51 -45.95 -11.18
CA VAL A 3 51.27 -44.86 -10.18
C VAL A 3 49.83 -45.04 -9.69
N LYS A 4 49.64 -45.29 -8.40
CA LYS A 4 48.30 -45.33 -7.76
C LYS A 4 48.14 -44.03 -6.97
N THR A 5 47.22 -43.19 -7.39
CA THR A 5 46.86 -41.96 -6.67
C THR A 5 45.59 -42.22 -5.86
N LYS A 6 45.62 -41.96 -4.55
CA LYS A 6 44.47 -42.03 -3.67
C LYS A 6 44.05 -40.60 -3.29
N ILE A 7 42.86 -40.16 -3.71
CA ILE A 7 42.30 -38.89 -3.30
C ILE A 7 41.43 -39.18 -2.06
N SER A 8 41.74 -38.51 -0.95
CA SER A 8 41.00 -38.56 0.31
C SER A 8 40.41 -37.19 0.62
N GLY A 9 39.36 -37.15 1.43
CA GLY A 9 38.74 -35.88 1.85
C GLY A 9 37.57 -35.40 0.99
N LEU A 10 37.23 -36.06 -0.12
CA LEU A 10 36.10 -35.66 -0.98
C LEU A 10 34.77 -35.63 -0.23
N THR A 11 34.51 -36.59 0.66
CA THR A 11 33.25 -36.64 1.45
C THR A 11 33.19 -35.50 2.43
N SER A 12 34.30 -35.16 3.10
CA SER A 12 34.40 -34.01 4.03
C SER A 12 34.23 -32.67 3.28
N ALA A 13 34.87 -32.52 2.12
CA ALA A 13 34.72 -31.36 1.28
C ALA A 13 33.27 -31.16 0.80
N LYS A 14 32.61 -32.25 0.37
CA LYS A 14 31.20 -32.21 -0.03
C LYS A 14 30.27 -31.84 1.15
N GLY A 15 30.53 -32.40 2.34
CA GLY A 15 29.80 -32.05 3.56
C GLY A 15 29.94 -30.59 3.93
N PHE A 16 31.16 -30.06 3.86
CA PHE A 16 31.47 -28.65 4.12
C PHE A 16 30.75 -27.71 3.11
N LEU A 17 30.85 -28.01 1.81
CA LEU A 17 30.18 -27.19 0.77
C LEU A 17 28.65 -27.20 0.93
N ASN A 18 28.06 -28.35 1.28
CA ASN A 18 26.63 -28.43 1.51
C ASN A 18 26.18 -27.65 2.75
N SER A 19 26.98 -27.67 3.83
CA SER A 19 26.66 -26.91 5.06
C SER A 19 26.79 -25.41 4.84
N GLU A 20 27.85 -24.95 4.18
CA GLU A 20 28.02 -23.56 3.83
C GLU A 20 26.95 -23.08 2.84
N GLY A 21 26.60 -23.89 1.83
CA GLY A 21 25.53 -23.60 0.90
C GLY A 21 24.17 -23.40 1.60
N LYS A 22 23.83 -24.24 2.58
CA LYS A 22 22.61 -24.05 3.41
C LYS A 22 22.67 -22.78 4.24
N LYS A 23 23.81 -22.49 4.86
CA LYS A 23 24.01 -21.30 5.67
C LYS A 23 23.83 -20.02 4.85
N TYR A 24 24.45 -19.93 3.68
CA TYR A 24 24.29 -18.78 2.78
C TYR A 24 22.87 -18.70 2.21
N GLY A 25 22.24 -19.82 1.89
CA GLY A 25 20.83 -19.85 1.48
C GLY A 25 19.90 -19.28 2.55
N ASN A 26 20.10 -19.67 3.81
CA ASN A 26 19.32 -19.14 4.92
C ASN A 26 19.58 -17.64 5.14
N GLN A 27 20.83 -17.19 5.08
CA GLN A 27 21.16 -15.76 5.19
C GLN A 27 20.51 -14.94 4.08
N PHE A 28 20.53 -15.42 2.84
CA PHE A 28 19.84 -14.80 1.71
C PHE A 28 18.33 -14.68 1.96
N GLN A 29 17.69 -15.78 2.41
CA GLN A 29 16.26 -15.78 2.74
C GLN A 29 15.93 -14.75 3.82
N ASP A 30 16.71 -14.71 4.90
CA ASP A 30 16.47 -13.79 6.02
C ASP A 30 16.67 -12.33 5.61
N GLU A 31 17.67 -12.05 4.79
CA GLU A 31 17.91 -10.71 4.24
C GLU A 31 16.77 -10.29 3.31
N LEU A 32 16.31 -11.19 2.42
CA LEU A 32 15.20 -10.91 1.52
C LEU A 32 13.90 -10.63 2.29
N ILE A 33 13.61 -11.40 3.34
CA ILE A 33 12.45 -11.18 4.21
C ILE A 33 12.55 -9.83 4.91
N SER A 34 13.72 -9.51 5.48
CA SER A 34 13.96 -8.27 6.22
C SER A 34 13.78 -7.04 5.33
N ARG A 35 14.41 -7.03 4.16
CA ARG A 35 14.31 -5.93 3.19
C ARG A 35 12.91 -5.79 2.63
N SER A 36 12.24 -6.89 2.29
CA SER A 36 10.86 -6.85 1.80
C SER A 36 9.87 -6.34 2.85
N ARG A 37 10.10 -6.65 4.12
CA ARG A 37 9.32 -6.08 5.23
C ARG A 37 9.54 -4.58 5.36
N THR A 38 10.78 -4.13 5.21
CA THR A 38 11.11 -2.71 5.20
C THR A 38 10.44 -2.00 4.02
N LEU A 39 10.50 -2.58 2.82
CA LEU A 39 9.79 -2.06 1.64
C LEU A 39 8.29 -1.93 1.88
N SER A 40 7.65 -2.92 2.49
CA SER A 40 6.20 -2.85 2.76
C SER A 40 5.84 -1.69 3.70
N ARG A 41 6.69 -1.39 4.68
CA ARG A 41 6.53 -0.24 5.58
C ARG A 41 6.76 1.08 4.85
N GLN A 42 7.76 1.12 3.97
CA GLN A 42 8.04 2.30 3.14
C GLN A 42 6.86 2.60 2.22
N ILE A 43 6.35 1.61 1.49
CA ILE A 43 5.16 1.74 0.64
C ILE A 43 3.96 2.28 1.43
N GLN A 44 3.72 1.77 2.66
CA GLN A 44 2.66 2.29 3.51
C GLN A 44 2.89 3.76 3.89
N ALA A 45 4.10 4.13 4.23
CA ALA A 45 4.47 5.50 4.62
C ALA A 45 4.30 6.46 3.43
N ASP A 46 4.84 6.10 2.27
CA ASP A 46 4.80 6.92 1.05
C ASP A 46 3.36 7.08 0.53
N MET A 47 2.58 5.99 0.52
CA MET A 47 1.15 6.04 0.20
C MET A 47 0.40 6.96 1.17
N SER A 48 0.73 6.92 2.45
CA SER A 48 0.10 7.77 3.47
C SER A 48 0.48 9.24 3.30
N ALA A 49 1.74 9.51 2.94
CA ALA A 49 2.24 10.86 2.67
C ALA A 49 1.65 11.47 1.39
N ALA A 50 1.39 10.64 0.38
CA ALA A 50 0.78 11.07 -0.88
C ALA A 50 -0.70 11.48 -0.74
N ILE A 51 -1.38 11.08 0.35
CA ILE A 51 -2.78 11.44 0.58
C ILE A 51 -2.87 12.86 1.17
N ASP A 52 -3.49 13.77 0.41
CA ASP A 52 -3.74 15.14 0.88
C ASP A 52 -4.49 15.15 2.22
N LYS A 53 -4.02 15.93 3.19
CA LYS A 53 -4.52 16.01 4.58
C LYS A 53 -4.36 14.73 5.40
N GLY A 54 -3.56 13.80 4.92
CA GLY A 54 -3.23 12.54 5.58
C GLY A 54 -4.32 11.46 5.46
N PRO A 55 -3.95 10.21 5.70
CA PRO A 55 -4.85 9.09 5.61
C PRO A 55 -5.86 9.08 6.78
N VAL A 56 -7.04 8.52 6.53
CA VAL A 56 -7.95 8.16 7.63
C VAL A 56 -7.36 6.97 8.41
N PRO A 57 -7.69 6.79 9.71
CA PRO A 57 -7.15 5.69 10.52
C PRO A 57 -7.30 4.31 9.86
N PHE A 58 -8.37 4.12 9.11
CA PHE A 58 -8.64 2.89 8.35
C PHE A 58 -7.56 2.58 7.29
N THR A 59 -6.94 3.58 6.66
CA THR A 59 -5.93 3.40 5.61
C THR A 59 -4.49 3.41 6.12
N ASN A 60 -4.25 3.78 7.38
CA ASN A 60 -2.93 3.83 7.99
C ASN A 60 -2.24 2.45 8.11
N SER A 61 -2.96 1.37 7.93
CA SER A 61 -2.45 0.00 7.99
C SER A 61 -3.00 -0.84 6.83
N ALA A 62 -3.04 -0.25 5.63
CA ALA A 62 -3.58 -0.88 4.45
C ALA A 62 -2.64 -1.91 3.84
N VAL A 63 -1.33 -1.68 3.92
CA VAL A 63 -0.31 -2.57 3.34
C VAL A 63 -0.01 -3.71 4.29
N LEU A 64 -0.07 -4.94 3.77
CA LEU A 64 0.28 -6.17 4.49
C LEU A 64 1.54 -6.77 3.90
N PHE A 65 2.29 -7.42 4.76
CA PHE A 65 3.46 -8.21 4.40
C PHE A 65 3.32 -9.63 4.92
N PHE A 66 3.51 -10.61 4.04
CA PHE A 66 3.57 -12.02 4.36
C PHE A 66 4.83 -12.63 3.76
N TYR A 67 5.30 -13.71 4.36
CA TYR A 67 6.34 -14.53 3.77
C TYR A 67 6.11 -16.01 4.07
N GLY A 68 6.59 -16.86 3.18
CA GLY A 68 6.62 -18.31 3.34
C GLY A 68 7.98 -18.85 2.95
N LYS A 69 8.53 -19.77 3.76
CA LYS A 69 9.77 -20.49 3.45
C LYS A 69 9.43 -21.93 3.04
N SER A 70 10.07 -22.43 1.97
CA SER A 70 9.95 -23.81 1.52
C SER A 70 11.32 -24.29 1.06
N GLY A 71 11.99 -25.12 1.86
CA GLY A 71 13.36 -25.55 1.61
C GLY A 71 14.31 -24.35 1.45
N THR A 72 14.93 -24.24 0.27
CA THR A 72 15.84 -23.14 -0.08
C THR A 72 15.13 -21.94 -0.69
N SER A 73 13.82 -22.00 -0.88
CA SER A 73 13.03 -20.93 -1.49
C SER A 73 12.33 -20.09 -0.42
N VAL A 74 12.17 -18.80 -0.70
CA VAL A 74 11.34 -17.88 0.09
C VAL A 74 10.46 -17.06 -0.84
N THR A 75 9.20 -16.91 -0.45
CA THR A 75 8.24 -16.04 -1.13
C THR A 75 7.88 -14.89 -0.20
N CYS A 76 8.07 -13.65 -0.63
CA CYS A 76 7.63 -12.46 0.07
C CYS A 76 6.45 -11.84 -0.69
N THR A 77 5.38 -11.51 0.01
CA THR A 77 4.16 -10.93 -0.57
C THR A 77 3.85 -9.61 0.11
N ILE A 78 3.74 -8.55 -0.69
CA ILE A 78 3.27 -7.23 -0.25
C ILE A 78 1.92 -7.01 -0.94
N MET A 79 0.88 -6.71 -0.17
CA MET A 79 -0.47 -6.54 -0.71
C MET A 79 -1.27 -5.51 0.08
N ILE A 80 -2.33 -5.02 -0.54
CA ILE A 80 -3.33 -4.19 0.15
C ILE A 80 -4.39 -5.11 0.77
N LYS A 81 -4.82 -4.83 1.99
CA LYS A 81 -5.93 -5.54 2.65
C LYS A 81 -7.18 -5.51 1.78
N ASP A 82 -7.85 -6.64 1.61
CA ASP A 82 -9.05 -6.77 0.76
C ASP A 82 -10.15 -5.78 1.12
N ILE A 83 -10.38 -5.58 2.42
CA ILE A 83 -11.38 -4.63 2.91
C ILE A 83 -11.08 -3.18 2.48
N GLN A 84 -9.83 -2.86 2.18
CA GLN A 84 -9.37 -1.53 1.78
C GLN A 84 -9.12 -1.44 0.29
N ALA A 85 -8.81 -2.55 -0.37
CA ALA A 85 -8.49 -2.60 -1.79
C ALA A 85 -9.59 -1.94 -2.63
N LYS A 86 -10.86 -2.22 -2.33
CA LYS A 86 -12.01 -1.63 -3.02
C LYS A 86 -12.04 -0.09 -2.98
N TYR A 87 -11.59 0.51 -1.87
CA TYR A 87 -11.57 1.97 -1.70
C TYR A 87 -10.31 2.62 -2.25
N LEU A 88 -9.19 1.92 -2.18
CA LEU A 88 -7.90 2.42 -2.59
C LEU A 88 -7.63 2.19 -4.09
N TYR A 89 -8.22 1.15 -4.68
CA TYR A 89 -7.99 0.78 -6.08
C TYR A 89 -8.08 1.97 -7.03
N ASP A 90 -9.12 2.78 -6.87
CA ASP A 90 -9.38 3.97 -7.70
C ASP A 90 -8.37 5.11 -7.51
N VAL A 91 -7.47 5.03 -6.56
CA VAL A 91 -6.51 6.11 -6.24
C VAL A 91 -5.05 5.66 -6.28
N ILE A 92 -4.80 4.35 -6.18
CA ILE A 92 -3.44 3.79 -6.16
C ILE A 92 -3.16 2.77 -7.27
N VAL A 93 -4.18 2.38 -8.05
CA VAL A 93 -4.01 1.41 -9.15
C VAL A 93 -4.57 1.97 -10.45
N LYS A 94 -5.87 2.25 -10.48
CA LYS A 94 -6.56 2.71 -11.70
C LYS A 94 -7.50 3.87 -11.39
N PRO A 95 -7.11 5.10 -11.71
CA PRO A 95 -7.95 6.26 -11.46
C PRO A 95 -9.30 6.15 -12.19
N SER A 96 -10.37 6.21 -11.43
CA SER A 96 -11.75 6.23 -11.95
C SER A 96 -12.36 7.63 -11.88
N HIS A 97 -13.53 7.83 -12.47
CA HIS A 97 -14.27 9.06 -12.30
C HIS A 97 -14.84 9.15 -10.87
N ILE A 98 -14.63 10.30 -10.23
CA ILE A 98 -15.26 10.60 -8.94
C ILE A 98 -16.70 10.95 -9.20
N ASN A 99 -17.60 10.19 -8.62
CA ASN A 99 -19.02 10.49 -8.57
C ASN A 99 -19.42 10.75 -7.12
N LYS A 100 -18.76 11.69 -6.47
CA LYS A 100 -18.92 12.00 -5.05
C LYS A 100 -19.37 13.45 -4.85
N PHE A 101 -19.93 13.73 -3.67
CA PHE A 101 -20.20 15.10 -3.27
C PHE A 101 -18.90 15.77 -2.81
N VAL A 102 -18.54 16.85 -3.51
CA VAL A 102 -17.43 17.74 -3.12
C VAL A 102 -18.00 18.71 -2.07
N PRO A 103 -17.36 18.83 -0.89
CA PRO A 103 -17.81 19.73 0.15
C PRO A 103 -17.78 21.20 -0.32
N THR A 104 -18.77 21.97 0.06
CA THR A 104 -18.76 23.44 -0.09
C THR A 104 -18.22 24.10 1.17
N SER A 105 -18.00 25.42 1.14
CA SER A 105 -17.61 26.20 2.32
C SER A 105 -18.65 26.15 3.45
N ALA A 106 -19.91 25.81 3.15
CA ALA A 106 -20.97 25.64 4.14
C ALA A 106 -20.93 24.30 4.89
N ALA A 107 -20.09 23.35 4.43
CA ALA A 107 -19.97 22.04 5.04
C ALA A 107 -19.10 22.08 6.30
N LYS A 108 -19.53 21.41 7.37
CA LYS A 108 -18.65 21.08 8.49
C LYS A 108 -17.77 19.92 8.10
N MET A 109 -16.46 20.11 8.05
CA MET A 109 -15.50 19.11 7.60
C MET A 109 -14.75 18.45 8.75
N THR A 110 -14.32 17.23 8.56
CA THR A 110 -13.33 16.54 9.40
C THR A 110 -11.92 17.06 9.08
N LYS A 111 -10.94 16.73 9.89
CA LYS A 111 -9.52 17.06 9.67
C LYS A 111 -9.04 16.57 8.27
N GLN A 112 -9.54 15.43 7.81
CA GLN A 112 -9.22 14.85 6.50
C GLN A 112 -10.02 15.45 5.33
N GLY A 113 -10.84 16.49 5.57
CA GLY A 113 -11.61 17.16 4.51
C GLY A 113 -12.90 16.46 4.07
N ASN A 114 -13.38 15.46 4.82
CA ASN A 114 -14.67 14.84 4.59
C ASN A 114 -15.80 15.61 5.28
N ILE A 115 -17.03 15.54 4.72
CA ILE A 115 -18.20 16.10 5.39
C ILE A 115 -18.43 15.36 6.70
N SER A 116 -18.42 16.10 7.81
CA SER A 116 -18.57 15.53 9.15
C SER A 116 -19.92 14.86 9.30
N GLN A 117 -19.93 13.67 9.92
CA GLN A 117 -21.15 12.88 10.18
C GLN A 117 -22.05 12.64 8.95
N LEU A 118 -21.47 12.54 7.73
CA LEU A 118 -22.24 12.37 6.50
C LEU A 118 -23.17 11.18 6.55
N LYS A 119 -22.66 10.00 6.94
CA LYS A 119 -23.44 8.75 6.98
C LYS A 119 -24.61 8.82 7.97
N SER A 120 -24.34 9.29 9.17
CA SER A 120 -25.40 9.43 10.21
C SER A 120 -26.38 10.56 9.89
N GLY A 121 -25.91 11.65 9.27
CA GLY A 121 -26.77 12.75 8.83
C GLY A 121 -27.72 12.35 7.71
N LEU A 122 -27.28 11.52 6.77
CA LEU A 122 -28.15 10.93 5.74
C LEU A 122 -29.19 9.98 6.35
N ALA A 123 -28.76 9.09 7.25
CA ALA A 123 -29.66 8.14 7.92
C ALA A 123 -30.75 8.82 8.76
N LYS A 124 -30.41 9.93 9.43
CA LYS A 124 -31.34 10.71 10.26
C LYS A 124 -32.15 11.76 9.47
N GLY A 125 -31.99 11.83 8.15
CA GLY A 125 -32.69 12.83 7.31
C GLY A 125 -32.19 14.27 7.47
N LYS A 126 -31.16 14.52 8.28
CA LYS A 126 -30.51 15.83 8.41
C LYS A 126 -29.89 16.28 7.10
N TYR A 127 -29.28 15.35 6.36
CA TYR A 127 -28.75 15.61 5.04
C TYR A 127 -29.62 14.94 3.99
N LYS A 128 -29.95 15.63 2.92
CA LYS A 128 -30.74 15.13 1.80
C LYS A 128 -30.09 15.49 0.47
N THR A 129 -30.24 14.61 -0.51
CA THR A 129 -29.83 14.90 -1.88
C THR A 129 -31.01 15.53 -2.63
N VAL A 130 -30.75 16.66 -3.27
CA VAL A 130 -31.73 17.37 -4.12
C VAL A 130 -31.12 17.64 -5.49
N VAL A 131 -31.95 17.68 -6.52
CA VAL A 131 -31.55 18.11 -7.86
C VAL A 131 -32.04 19.54 -8.05
N GLN A 132 -31.12 20.46 -8.33
CA GLN A 132 -31.43 21.85 -8.58
C GLN A 132 -30.59 22.32 -9.78
N ASN A 133 -31.24 22.91 -10.77
CA ASN A 133 -30.58 23.35 -12.02
C ASN A 133 -29.73 22.25 -12.69
N GLY A 134 -30.26 21.04 -12.76
CA GLY A 134 -29.57 19.87 -13.35
C GLY A 134 -28.39 19.30 -12.52
N LYS A 135 -28.04 19.94 -11.39
CA LYS A 135 -26.97 19.50 -10.50
C LYS A 135 -27.51 18.78 -9.28
N LYS A 136 -26.88 17.66 -8.91
CA LYS A 136 -27.18 16.99 -7.63
C LYS A 136 -26.42 17.68 -6.50
N ASN A 137 -27.17 18.22 -5.55
CA ASN A 137 -26.65 18.91 -4.37
C ASN A 137 -26.97 18.10 -3.11
N LEU A 138 -26.05 18.13 -2.15
CA LEU A 138 -26.27 17.63 -0.81
C LEU A 138 -26.62 18.81 0.09
N ILE A 139 -27.79 18.78 0.70
CA ILE A 139 -28.27 19.87 1.54
C ILE A 139 -28.34 19.47 3.01
N ASP A 140 -28.10 20.42 3.90
CA ASP A 140 -28.42 20.35 5.33
C ASP A 140 -29.83 20.92 5.54
N THR A 141 -30.78 20.05 5.90
CA THR A 141 -32.17 20.43 6.07
C THR A 141 -32.44 21.31 7.29
N THR A 142 -31.47 21.38 8.21
CA THR A 142 -31.56 22.23 9.42
C THR A 142 -31.14 23.68 9.17
N LYS A 143 -30.52 23.95 8.02
CA LYS A 143 -30.07 25.30 7.64
C LYS A 143 -31.04 25.96 6.66
N LYS A 144 -31.11 27.28 6.72
CA LYS A 144 -31.85 28.12 5.77
C LYS A 144 -30.86 28.95 4.96
N ASP A 145 -31.17 29.15 3.68
CA ASP A 145 -30.42 30.07 2.84
C ASP A 145 -30.74 31.52 3.22
N THR A 146 -29.78 32.41 3.06
CA THR A 146 -29.96 33.87 3.18
C THR A 146 -29.97 34.48 1.78
N LYS A 147 -30.39 35.74 1.63
CA LYS A 147 -30.40 36.44 0.33
C LYS A 147 -29.04 36.39 -0.37
N ASP A 148 -27.96 36.49 0.41
CA ASP A 148 -26.60 36.64 -0.14
C ASP A 148 -25.74 35.37 -0.06
N LYS A 149 -26.17 34.30 0.64
CA LYS A 149 -25.37 33.10 0.84
C LYS A 149 -26.20 31.82 0.93
N THR A 150 -25.83 30.88 0.11
CA THR A 150 -26.39 29.50 0.14
C THR A 150 -25.75 28.71 1.26
N LYS A 151 -26.36 28.68 2.44
CA LYS A 151 -25.85 27.95 3.63
C LYS A 151 -26.31 26.52 3.69
N ARG A 152 -27.37 26.16 2.97
CA ARG A 152 -27.95 24.81 2.95
C ARG A 152 -27.12 23.82 2.16
N ILE A 153 -26.53 24.22 1.02
CA ILE A 153 -25.78 23.34 0.14
C ILE A 153 -24.41 23.06 0.77
N ILE A 154 -24.26 21.85 1.31
CA ILE A 154 -23.04 21.40 1.97
C ILE A 154 -22.16 20.54 1.05
N GLY A 155 -22.64 20.14 -0.13
CA GLY A 155 -21.87 19.41 -1.13
C GLY A 155 -22.52 19.48 -2.50
N VAL A 156 -21.71 19.48 -3.53
CA VAL A 156 -22.13 19.44 -4.93
C VAL A 156 -21.57 18.17 -5.56
N ARG A 157 -22.41 17.45 -6.31
CA ARG A 157 -21.96 16.24 -7.02
C ARG A 157 -21.13 16.67 -8.23
N GLU A 158 -19.88 16.28 -8.24
CA GLU A 158 -18.98 16.50 -9.36
C GLU A 158 -18.55 15.15 -9.95
N SER A 159 -18.46 15.13 -11.29
CA SER A 159 -17.82 14.06 -12.03
C SER A 159 -16.44 14.54 -12.48
N LYS A 160 -15.40 14.16 -11.78
CA LYS A 160 -14.02 14.47 -12.13
C LYS A 160 -13.23 13.18 -12.28
N LYS A 161 -12.35 13.10 -13.28
CA LYS A 161 -11.36 12.03 -13.37
C LYS A 161 -10.38 12.20 -12.21
N ARG A 162 -10.20 11.14 -11.40
CA ARG A 162 -9.18 11.13 -10.35
C ARG A 162 -7.79 11.15 -10.95
N LYS A 163 -6.85 11.74 -10.26
CA LYS A 163 -5.42 11.51 -10.52
C LYS A 163 -4.97 10.29 -9.73
N LEU A 164 -4.01 9.57 -10.27
CA LEU A 164 -3.27 8.55 -9.52
C LEU A 164 -2.54 9.29 -8.39
N VAL A 165 -2.84 8.94 -7.15
CA VAL A 165 -2.24 9.58 -5.97
C VAL A 165 -0.92 8.90 -5.64
N TYR A 166 -0.87 7.57 -5.83
CA TYR A 166 0.30 6.74 -5.55
C TYR A 166 0.24 5.51 -6.46
N ASP A 167 1.32 5.17 -7.14
CA ASP A 167 1.39 3.99 -8.02
C ASP A 167 1.93 2.79 -7.25
N PHE A 168 1.03 2.10 -6.58
CA PHE A 168 1.37 0.97 -5.72
C PHE A 168 2.15 -0.13 -6.44
N TYR A 169 1.76 -0.48 -7.67
CA TYR A 169 2.43 -1.56 -8.39
C TYR A 169 3.81 -1.17 -8.88
N ASN A 170 3.95 0.02 -9.43
CA ASN A 170 5.26 0.51 -9.88
C ASN A 170 6.25 0.61 -8.70
N GLU A 171 5.83 1.20 -7.59
CA GLU A 171 6.68 1.34 -6.40
C GLU A 171 7.06 -0.02 -5.79
N ALA A 172 6.12 -0.96 -5.75
CA ALA A 172 6.40 -2.31 -5.26
C ALA A 172 7.37 -3.06 -6.18
N GLU A 173 7.22 -2.93 -7.50
CA GLU A 173 8.08 -3.57 -8.50
C GLU A 173 9.50 -2.98 -8.45
N GLN A 174 9.64 -1.66 -8.49
CA GLN A 174 10.95 -0.99 -8.41
C GLN A 174 11.66 -1.31 -7.09
N GLY A 175 10.92 -1.32 -5.98
CA GLY A 175 11.45 -1.71 -4.69
C GLY A 175 11.90 -3.17 -4.64
N ALA A 176 11.15 -4.09 -5.24
CA ALA A 176 11.52 -5.50 -5.32
C ALA A 176 12.80 -5.70 -6.15
N ILE A 177 12.91 -5.04 -7.30
CA ILE A 177 14.11 -5.07 -8.14
C ILE A 177 15.32 -4.53 -7.37
N ALA A 178 15.18 -3.40 -6.67
CA ALA A 178 16.24 -2.82 -5.87
C ALA A 178 16.71 -3.75 -4.73
N ILE A 179 15.77 -4.47 -4.08
CA ILE A 179 16.11 -5.45 -3.04
C ILE A 179 16.92 -6.59 -3.63
N ILE A 180 16.46 -7.20 -4.72
CA ILE A 180 17.11 -8.37 -5.33
C ILE A 180 18.51 -7.99 -5.85
N SER A 181 18.63 -6.87 -6.54
CA SER A 181 19.93 -6.39 -7.07
C SER A 181 20.89 -5.94 -5.96
N GLY A 182 20.37 -5.52 -4.80
CA GLY A 182 21.17 -5.06 -3.66
C GLY A 182 21.62 -6.17 -2.69
N ILE A 183 21.12 -7.41 -2.83
CA ILE A 183 21.56 -8.53 -2.01
C ILE A 183 22.82 -9.13 -2.66
N GLN A 184 23.98 -8.72 -2.16
CA GLN A 184 25.27 -9.24 -2.58
C GLN A 184 25.75 -10.30 -1.60
N GLY A 185 26.05 -11.51 -2.11
CA GLY A 185 26.70 -12.56 -1.34
C GLY A 185 28.23 -12.30 -1.27
N HIS A 186 28.74 -12.08 -0.06
CA HIS A 186 30.19 -12.03 0.16
C HIS A 186 30.71 -13.43 0.51
N PHE A 187 31.40 -14.07 -0.42
CA PHE A 187 32.05 -15.35 -0.21
C PHE A 187 33.48 -15.13 0.26
N LYS A 188 33.80 -15.48 1.50
CA LYS A 188 35.18 -15.55 2.00
C LYS A 188 35.58 -17.02 2.11
N LEU A 189 36.38 -17.49 1.16
CA LEU A 189 37.05 -18.79 1.27
C LEU A 189 38.25 -18.63 2.22
N LYS A 190 38.18 -19.23 3.40
CA LYS A 190 39.35 -19.42 4.26
C LYS A 190 40.02 -20.72 3.81
N ARG A 191 41.25 -20.64 3.34
CA ARG A 191 42.14 -21.80 3.22
C ARG A 191 42.43 -22.28 4.63
N GLY A 192 42.09 -23.54 4.92
CA GLY A 192 42.51 -24.26 6.11
C GLY A 192 43.99 -24.67 6.00
#